data_585dac64b1b4ab947717cc7da6c3022f
#
_entry.id   585dac64b1b4ab947717cc7da6c3022f
#
_cell.length_a   1.000
_cell.length_b   1.000
_cell.length_c   1.000
_cell.angle_alpha   90.00
_cell.angle_beta   90.00
_cell.angle_gamma   90.00
#
_symmetry.space_group_name_H-M   'P 1'
#
loop_
_entity.id
_entity.type
_entity.pdbx_description
1 polymer ?
#
loop_
_entity_poly.entity_id
_entity_poly.type
_entity_poly.pdbx_seq_one_letter_code
_entity_poly.pdbx_strand_id
1 'polypeptide(L)'
;YGALRGTVGQYKGELTGSDKHFSFSIGENTGAKEIHVFESAIDAMSYATLELIEGRDWKSEIFLSLAGVYRTKRENVVPVALSRFLEDHPTVSTIRLHLDNDEIGRGAVKGIVSGLQGKYTVLDEPPSCGKDVNDELKIRVGITRMRKEKER
;
A
#
# COMPACT_ATOMS: atom_id res chain seq x y z
N TYR A 1 3.32 -14.10 6.35
CA TYR A 1 4.07 -13.74 5.14
C TYR A 1 5.42 -13.12 5.49
N GLY A 2 6.50 -13.56 4.84
CA GLY A 2 7.86 -13.05 5.05
C GLY A 2 8.42 -12.43 3.76
N ALA A 3 8.53 -11.10 3.71
CA ALA A 3 9.22 -10.41 2.63
C ALA A 3 10.72 -10.32 2.91
N LEU A 4 11.53 -10.65 1.91
CA LEU A 4 12.98 -10.54 1.97
C LEU A 4 13.45 -9.32 1.17
N ARG A 5 14.38 -8.56 1.76
CA ARG A 5 15.01 -7.41 1.10
C ARG A 5 16.51 -7.49 1.32
N GLY A 6 17.29 -7.32 0.26
CA GLY A 6 18.74 -7.24 0.34
C GLY A 6 19.16 -5.96 1.10
N THR A 7 20.12 -6.10 2.00
CA THR A 7 20.78 -4.96 2.65
C THR A 7 21.86 -4.34 1.75
N VAL A 8 22.39 -5.16 0.84
CA VAL A 8 23.34 -4.73 -0.20
C VAL A 8 22.76 -5.16 -1.54
N GLY A 9 22.48 -4.19 -2.41
CA GLY A 9 21.88 -4.43 -3.72
C GLY A 9 20.34 -4.44 -3.70
N GLN A 10 19.75 -4.82 -4.85
CA GLN A 10 18.30 -4.69 -5.09
C GLN A 10 17.52 -6.01 -4.93
N TYR A 11 18.05 -6.96 -4.16
CA TYR A 11 17.35 -8.22 -3.98
C TYR A 11 16.00 -8.04 -3.33
N LYS A 12 14.96 -8.60 -3.96
CA LYS A 12 13.59 -8.69 -3.44
C LYS A 12 13.13 -10.14 -3.58
N GLY A 13 12.58 -10.70 -2.52
CA GLY A 13 12.10 -12.08 -2.53
C GLY A 13 11.08 -12.32 -1.43
N GLU A 14 10.63 -13.55 -1.35
CA GLU A 14 9.70 -14.03 -0.34
C GLU A 14 10.32 -15.23 0.37
N LEU A 15 10.03 -15.37 1.66
CA LEU A 15 10.44 -16.55 2.41
C LEU A 15 9.66 -17.76 1.89
N THR A 16 10.34 -18.90 1.74
CA THR A 16 9.69 -20.16 1.31
C THR A 16 8.53 -20.51 2.24
N GLY A 17 7.37 -20.84 1.66
CA GLY A 17 6.14 -21.12 2.41
C GLY A 17 5.33 -19.90 2.81
N SER A 18 5.74 -18.70 2.38
CA SER A 18 4.95 -17.48 2.60
C SER A 18 3.60 -17.56 1.89
N ASP A 19 2.57 -17.09 2.58
CA ASP A 19 1.21 -16.98 2.05
C ASP A 19 0.75 -15.50 2.10
N LYS A 20 0.47 -14.92 0.93
CA LYS A 20 0.04 -13.52 0.80
C LYS A 20 -1.33 -13.23 1.40
N HIS A 21 -2.17 -14.24 1.63
CA HIS A 21 -3.42 -14.04 2.37
C HIS A 21 -3.18 -13.51 3.79
N PHE A 22 -2.02 -13.79 4.37
CA PHE A 22 -1.60 -13.33 5.69
C PHE A 22 -0.51 -12.27 5.58
N SER A 23 -0.75 -11.27 4.76
CA SER A 23 0.22 -10.19 4.56
C SER A 23 0.34 -9.29 5.77
N PHE A 24 1.39 -8.46 5.77
CA PHE A 24 1.68 -7.51 6.84
C PHE A 24 0.55 -6.48 7.00
N SER A 25 0.10 -6.30 8.23
CA SER A 25 -0.78 -5.21 8.62
C SER A 25 -0.35 -4.63 9.96
N ILE A 26 -0.63 -3.35 10.18
CA ILE A 26 -0.47 -2.65 11.46
C ILE A 26 -1.71 -1.84 11.77
N GLY A 27 -1.94 -1.58 13.06
CA GLY A 27 -3.16 -0.99 13.59
C GLY A 27 -4.08 -2.04 14.21
N GLU A 28 -4.77 -1.69 15.28
CA GLU A 28 -5.55 -2.63 16.10
C GLU A 28 -7.04 -2.26 16.17
N ASN A 29 -7.53 -1.41 15.29
CA ASN A 29 -8.92 -0.97 15.36
C ASN A 29 -9.87 -2.03 14.77
N THR A 30 -10.34 -2.96 15.60
CA THR A 30 -11.27 -4.03 15.19
C THR A 30 -12.62 -3.52 14.68
N GLY A 31 -12.96 -2.27 14.95
CA GLY A 31 -14.18 -1.59 14.48
C GLY A 31 -13.94 -0.59 13.35
N ALA A 32 -12.75 -0.56 12.77
CA ALA A 32 -12.42 0.38 11.71
C ALA A 32 -13.37 0.22 10.53
N LYS A 33 -13.84 1.36 10.02
CA LYS A 33 -14.64 1.44 8.79
C LYS A 33 -13.78 1.74 7.57
N GLU A 34 -12.53 2.09 7.78
CA GLU A 34 -11.60 2.56 6.78
C GLU A 34 -10.25 1.85 6.91
N ILE A 35 -9.64 1.51 5.79
CA ILE A 35 -8.29 0.93 5.73
C ILE A 35 -7.45 1.65 4.69
N HIS A 36 -6.15 1.71 4.94
CA HIS A 36 -5.13 2.21 4.04
C HIS A 36 -4.34 1.04 3.45
N VAL A 37 -4.23 0.98 2.13
CA VAL A 37 -3.66 -0.15 1.40
C VAL A 37 -2.42 0.27 0.64
N PHE A 38 -1.33 -0.46 0.82
CA PHE A 38 0.00 -0.18 0.29
C PHE A 38 0.53 -1.35 -0.52
N GLU A 39 1.44 -1.09 -1.46
CA GLU A 39 2.08 -2.17 -2.20
C GLU A 39 2.98 -3.02 -1.30
N SER A 40 3.74 -2.42 -0.40
CA SER A 40 4.67 -3.11 0.48
C SER A 40 4.51 -2.71 1.96
N ALA A 41 5.06 -3.55 2.86
CA ALA A 41 5.13 -3.24 4.28
C ALA A 41 5.99 -1.99 4.57
N ILE A 42 7.01 -1.72 3.73
CA ILE A 42 7.87 -0.54 3.87
C ILE A 42 7.04 0.73 3.63
N ASP A 43 6.15 0.72 2.63
CA ASP A 43 5.29 1.86 2.33
C ASP A 43 4.27 2.10 3.44
N ALA A 44 3.67 1.03 3.99
CA ALA A 44 2.77 1.13 5.13
C ALA A 44 3.46 1.76 6.36
N MET A 45 4.67 1.32 6.68
CA MET A 45 5.46 1.90 7.78
C MET A 45 5.91 3.33 7.47
N SER A 46 6.21 3.65 6.22
CA SER A 46 6.56 4.99 5.79
C SER A 46 5.39 5.96 5.94
N TYR A 47 4.18 5.51 5.59
CA TYR A 47 2.95 6.29 5.79
C TYR A 47 2.69 6.54 7.28
N ALA A 48 2.76 5.50 8.12
CA ALA A 48 2.63 5.66 9.57
C ALA A 48 3.65 6.68 10.14
N THR A 49 4.87 6.72 9.56
CA THR A 49 5.89 7.69 9.92
C THR A 49 5.53 9.10 9.47
N LEU A 50 4.96 9.27 8.26
CA LEU A 50 4.46 10.55 7.78
C LEU A 50 3.34 11.08 8.68
N GLU A 51 2.36 10.22 9.03
CA GLU A 51 1.28 10.54 9.96
C GLU A 51 1.83 11.06 11.31
N LEU A 52 2.84 10.35 11.85
CA LEU A 52 3.50 10.74 13.09
C LEU A 52 4.20 12.10 12.98
N ILE A 53 4.91 12.36 11.87
CA ILE A 53 5.58 13.64 11.61
C ILE A 53 4.57 14.78 11.53
N GLU A 54 3.38 14.52 10.97
CA GLU A 54 2.30 15.50 10.85
C GLU A 54 1.43 15.60 12.11
N GLY A 55 1.78 14.88 13.18
CA GLY A 55 1.09 14.92 14.47
C GLY A 55 -0.25 14.19 14.49
N ARG A 56 -0.50 13.29 13.54
CA ARG A 56 -1.71 12.46 13.49
C ARG A 56 -1.52 11.14 14.24
N ASP A 57 -2.60 10.57 14.74
CA ASP A 57 -2.58 9.29 15.46
C ASP A 57 -2.77 8.11 14.51
N TRP A 58 -1.67 7.66 13.92
CA TRP A 58 -1.67 6.50 13.02
C TRP A 58 -2.17 5.20 13.68
N LYS A 59 -2.15 5.08 15.02
CA LYS A 59 -2.57 3.86 15.73
C LYS A 59 -4.07 3.64 15.71
N SER A 60 -4.84 4.67 15.42
CA SER A 60 -6.29 4.57 15.25
C SER A 60 -6.72 4.05 13.88
N GLU A 61 -5.78 3.88 12.95
CA GLU A 61 -6.00 3.46 11.58
C GLU A 61 -5.45 2.06 11.33
N ILE A 62 -5.86 1.45 10.23
CA ILE A 62 -5.34 0.15 9.78
C ILE A 62 -4.61 0.32 8.46
N PHE A 63 -3.39 -0.17 8.42
CA PHE A 63 -2.53 -0.19 7.23
C PHE A 63 -2.28 -1.63 6.79
N LEU A 64 -2.61 -1.95 5.55
CA LEU A 64 -2.45 -3.28 4.95
C LEU A 64 -1.46 -3.23 3.79
N SER A 65 -0.50 -4.13 3.78
CA SER A 65 0.37 -4.38 2.64
C SER A 65 -0.23 -5.44 1.71
N LEU A 66 -0.15 -5.23 0.40
CA LEU A 66 -0.54 -6.22 -0.61
C LEU A 66 0.53 -7.30 -0.86
N ALA A 67 1.70 -7.18 -0.21
CA ALA A 67 2.87 -8.02 -0.48
C ALA A 67 3.33 -7.97 -1.96
N GLY A 68 3.25 -6.79 -2.55
CA GLY A 68 3.51 -6.52 -3.96
C GLY A 68 2.29 -6.68 -4.85
N VAL A 69 2.32 -5.97 -5.96
CA VAL A 69 1.35 -6.09 -7.05
C VAL A 69 2.07 -6.52 -8.32
N TYR A 70 1.33 -7.06 -9.27
CA TYR A 70 1.89 -7.51 -10.55
C TYR A 70 0.97 -7.13 -11.70
N ARG A 71 1.57 -6.99 -12.87
CA ARG A 71 0.79 -6.75 -14.09
C ARG A 71 -0.09 -7.95 -14.37
N THR A 72 -1.38 -7.75 -14.43
CA THR A 72 -2.35 -8.77 -14.82
C THR A 72 -3.01 -8.41 -16.15
N LYS A 73 -3.32 -9.44 -16.95
CA LYS A 73 -4.14 -9.27 -18.16
C LYS A 73 -5.64 -9.38 -17.86
N ARG A 74 -6.00 -9.75 -16.63
CA ARG A 74 -7.40 -9.90 -16.21
C ARG A 74 -7.87 -8.55 -15.64
N GLU A 75 -9.07 -8.17 -15.99
CA GLU A 75 -9.80 -7.08 -15.37
C GLU A 75 -10.38 -7.54 -14.02
N ASN A 76 -10.68 -6.60 -13.14
CA ASN A 76 -11.34 -6.85 -11.84
C ASN A 76 -10.55 -7.75 -10.87
N VAL A 77 -9.23 -7.66 -10.86
CA VAL A 77 -8.38 -8.44 -9.95
C VAL A 77 -8.21 -7.71 -8.63
N VAL A 78 -8.76 -8.29 -7.57
CA VAL A 78 -8.50 -7.87 -6.20
C VAL A 78 -7.37 -8.74 -5.63
N PRO A 79 -6.27 -8.15 -5.11
CA PRO A 79 -5.18 -8.92 -4.50
C PRO A 79 -5.67 -9.78 -3.34
N VAL A 80 -5.12 -11.00 -3.22
CA VAL A 80 -5.55 -11.99 -2.22
C VAL A 80 -5.43 -11.48 -0.78
N ALA A 81 -4.39 -10.68 -0.49
CA ALA A 81 -4.22 -10.04 0.82
C ALA A 81 -5.41 -9.13 1.17
N LEU A 82 -5.86 -8.32 0.20
CA LEU A 82 -6.99 -7.41 0.40
C LEU A 82 -8.30 -8.19 0.51
N SER A 83 -8.54 -9.17 -0.36
CA SER A 83 -9.76 -9.99 -0.31
C SER A 83 -9.91 -10.67 1.05
N ARG A 84 -8.85 -11.34 1.52
CA ARG A 84 -8.85 -12.01 2.83
C ARG A 84 -9.06 -11.03 3.97
N PHE A 85 -8.37 -9.89 3.93
CA PHE A 85 -8.49 -8.87 4.96
C PHE A 85 -9.94 -8.37 5.10
N LEU A 86 -10.61 -8.11 3.97
CA LEU A 86 -12.01 -7.65 3.94
C LEU A 86 -13.00 -8.71 4.44
N GLU A 87 -12.72 -10.00 4.23
CA GLU A 87 -13.51 -11.10 4.79
C GLU A 87 -13.41 -11.14 6.32
N ASP A 88 -12.22 -10.92 6.87
CA ASP A 88 -11.97 -10.91 8.31
C ASP A 88 -12.46 -9.61 9.01
N HIS A 89 -12.67 -8.51 8.24
CA HIS A 89 -13.06 -7.20 8.74
C HIS A 89 -14.33 -6.67 8.06
N PRO A 90 -15.49 -7.26 8.33
CA PRO A 90 -16.75 -6.93 7.65
C PRO A 90 -17.28 -5.51 7.95
N THR A 91 -16.71 -4.81 8.91
CA THR A 91 -17.05 -3.41 9.24
C THR A 91 -16.42 -2.41 8.27
N VAL A 92 -15.40 -2.81 7.53
CA VAL A 92 -14.72 -1.94 6.55
C VAL A 92 -15.68 -1.61 5.40
N SER A 93 -15.77 -0.35 5.09
CA SER A 93 -16.59 0.19 3.99
C SER A 93 -15.81 1.11 3.04
N THR A 94 -14.68 1.63 3.50
CA THR A 94 -13.83 2.55 2.75
C THR A 94 -12.40 2.00 2.65
N ILE A 95 -11.83 2.07 1.45
CA ILE A 95 -10.49 1.59 1.14
C ILE A 95 -9.72 2.73 0.48
N ARG A 96 -8.62 3.16 1.10
CA ARG A 96 -7.69 4.17 0.55
C ARG A 96 -6.49 3.47 -0.04
N LEU A 97 -6.24 3.67 -1.32
CA LEU A 97 -5.16 3.02 -2.07
C LEU A 97 -3.98 3.97 -2.21
N HIS A 98 -2.88 3.65 -1.55
CA HIS A 98 -1.60 4.38 -1.62
C HIS A 98 -0.58 3.56 -2.43
N LEU A 99 -0.98 3.07 -3.61
CA LEU A 99 -0.11 2.24 -4.45
C LEU A 99 0.87 3.08 -5.25
N ASP A 100 1.95 2.43 -5.70
CA ASP A 100 3.03 3.06 -6.46
C ASP A 100 2.50 3.88 -7.64
N ASN A 101 3.11 5.04 -7.86
CA ASN A 101 2.77 5.93 -8.97
C ASN A 101 3.52 5.54 -10.26
N ASP A 102 3.45 4.24 -10.59
CA ASP A 102 3.98 3.68 -11.83
C ASP A 102 2.90 2.90 -12.60
N GLU A 103 3.24 2.40 -13.79
CA GLU A 103 2.28 1.70 -14.65
C GLU A 103 1.65 0.47 -13.97
N ILE A 104 2.42 -0.25 -13.16
CA ILE A 104 1.97 -1.48 -12.47
C ILE A 104 1.02 -1.13 -11.34
N GLY A 105 1.40 -0.17 -10.48
CA GLY A 105 0.57 0.32 -9.38
C GLY A 105 -0.74 0.94 -9.89
N ARG A 106 -0.68 1.78 -10.92
CA ARG A 106 -1.89 2.38 -11.54
C ARG A 106 -2.78 1.32 -12.20
N GLY A 107 -2.20 0.26 -12.75
CA GLY A 107 -2.94 -0.89 -13.25
C GLY A 107 -3.64 -1.67 -12.15
N ALA A 108 -2.97 -1.88 -11.03
CA ALA A 108 -3.54 -2.55 -9.86
C ALA A 108 -4.71 -1.76 -9.26
N VAL A 109 -4.59 -0.43 -9.16
CA VAL A 109 -5.70 0.44 -8.71
C VAL A 109 -6.95 0.22 -9.55
N LYS A 110 -6.83 0.23 -10.88
CA LYS A 110 -7.98 0.00 -11.79
C LYS A 110 -8.62 -1.37 -11.54
N GLY A 111 -7.81 -2.42 -11.36
CA GLY A 111 -8.29 -3.76 -11.05
C GLY A 111 -9.05 -3.83 -9.73
N ILE A 112 -8.53 -3.21 -8.67
CA ILE A 112 -9.15 -3.17 -7.35
C ILE A 112 -10.47 -2.39 -7.38
N VAL A 113 -10.46 -1.19 -7.97
CA VAL A 113 -11.67 -0.35 -8.11
C VAL A 113 -12.78 -1.12 -8.82
N SER A 114 -12.47 -1.74 -9.97
CA SER A 114 -13.44 -2.52 -10.73
C SER A 114 -13.91 -3.78 -9.96
N GLY A 115 -13.01 -4.47 -9.28
CA GLY A 115 -13.33 -5.69 -8.54
C GLY A 115 -14.16 -5.48 -7.28
N LEU A 116 -14.08 -4.28 -6.69
CA LEU A 116 -14.80 -3.92 -5.46
C LEU A 116 -15.97 -2.98 -5.69
N GLN A 117 -16.23 -2.60 -6.94
CA GLN A 117 -17.30 -1.68 -7.31
C GLN A 117 -18.67 -2.13 -6.77
N GLY A 118 -19.41 -1.21 -6.17
CA GLY A 118 -20.74 -1.45 -5.61
C GLY A 118 -20.75 -2.13 -4.24
N LYS A 119 -19.59 -2.53 -3.71
CA LYS A 119 -19.46 -3.11 -2.36
C LYS A 119 -18.73 -2.19 -1.39
N TYR A 120 -17.74 -1.44 -1.87
CA TYR A 120 -16.88 -0.58 -1.07
C TYR A 120 -16.72 0.78 -1.72
N THR A 121 -16.47 1.81 -0.92
CA THR A 121 -15.92 3.08 -1.39
C THR A 121 -14.41 2.92 -1.55
N VAL A 122 -13.90 3.09 -2.77
CA VAL A 122 -12.46 2.98 -3.05
C VAL A 122 -11.95 4.35 -3.47
N LEU A 123 -10.96 4.86 -2.75
CA LEU A 123 -10.30 6.14 -3.00
C LEU A 123 -8.87 5.88 -3.49
N ASP A 124 -8.48 6.50 -4.60
CA ASP A 124 -7.13 6.43 -5.13
C ASP A 124 -6.33 7.64 -4.63
N GLU A 125 -5.38 7.40 -3.75
CA GLU A 125 -4.55 8.40 -3.09
C GLU A 125 -3.06 8.05 -3.27
N PRO A 126 -2.51 8.21 -4.47
CA PRO A 126 -1.10 7.92 -4.72
C PRO A 126 -0.20 8.86 -3.92
N PRO A 127 1.09 8.49 -3.71
CA PRO A 127 2.06 9.37 -3.08
C PRO A 127 2.10 10.73 -3.77
N SER A 128 2.21 11.79 -2.97
CA SER A 128 2.18 13.19 -3.45
C SER A 128 3.46 13.57 -4.21
N CYS A 129 4.54 12.86 -3.95
CA CYS A 129 5.83 13.00 -4.65
C CYS A 129 6.63 11.68 -4.59
N GLY A 130 7.52 11.51 -5.56
CA GLY A 130 8.27 10.26 -5.70
C GLY A 130 7.48 9.17 -6.40
N LYS A 131 8.00 7.95 -6.37
CA LYS A 131 7.36 6.77 -6.95
C LYS A 131 6.40 6.10 -5.98
N ASP A 132 6.82 5.95 -4.75
CA ASP A 132 6.14 5.25 -3.66
C ASP A 132 6.14 6.10 -2.38
N VAL A 133 5.40 5.64 -1.36
CA VAL A 133 5.27 6.34 -0.08
C VAL A 133 6.62 6.44 0.67
N ASN A 134 7.51 5.45 0.49
CA ASN A 134 8.83 5.51 1.08
C ASN A 134 9.72 6.57 0.41
N ASP A 135 9.57 6.78 -0.90
CA ASP A 135 10.23 7.89 -1.59
C ASP A 135 9.68 9.25 -1.12
N GLU A 136 8.38 9.36 -0.92
CA GLU A 136 7.75 10.56 -0.34
C GLU A 136 8.31 10.86 1.04
N LEU A 137 8.39 9.88 1.94
CA LEU A 137 9.00 10.03 3.26
C LEU A 137 10.45 10.51 3.16
N LYS A 138 11.28 9.87 2.33
CA LYS A 138 12.69 10.25 2.14
C LYS A 138 12.85 11.71 1.66
N ILE A 139 11.96 12.16 0.76
CA ILE A 139 11.95 13.53 0.28
C ILE A 139 11.54 14.46 1.43
N ARG A 140 10.50 14.13 2.17
CA ARG A 140 9.96 14.94 3.26
C ARG A 140 10.98 15.15 4.39
N VAL A 141 11.75 14.11 4.74
CA VAL A 141 12.81 14.21 5.76
C VAL A 141 14.16 14.67 5.22
N GLY A 142 14.26 15.01 3.94
CA GLY A 142 15.46 15.57 3.33
C GLY A 142 16.58 14.58 3.02
N ILE A 143 16.32 13.27 3.08
CA ILE A 143 17.29 12.23 2.69
C ILE A 143 17.49 12.19 1.17
N THR A 144 16.41 12.42 0.41
CA THR A 144 16.43 12.45 -1.05
C THR A 144 15.89 13.79 -1.53
N ARG A 145 16.59 14.43 -2.47
CA ARG A 145 16.09 15.65 -3.12
C ARG A 145 15.14 15.29 -4.25
N MET A 146 14.04 16.02 -4.39
CA MET A 146 13.20 15.93 -5.58
C MET A 146 14.06 16.15 -6.84
N ARG A 147 14.01 15.23 -7.79
CA ARG A 147 14.54 15.49 -9.12
C ARG A 147 13.72 16.63 -9.72
N LYS A 148 14.34 17.76 -9.98
CA LYS A 148 13.73 18.78 -10.85
C LYS A 148 13.52 18.11 -12.20
N GLU A 149 12.26 17.93 -12.61
CA GLU A 149 11.96 17.63 -14.02
C GLU A 149 12.61 18.74 -14.85
N LYS A 150 13.54 18.34 -15.71
CA LYS A 150 14.06 19.27 -16.71
C LYS A 150 12.89 19.49 -17.66
N GLU A 151 12.32 20.70 -17.61
CA GLU A 151 11.48 21.20 -18.70
C GLU A 151 12.24 21.00 -20.02
N ARG A 152 11.67 20.22 -20.90
CA ARG A 152 12.10 20.11 -22.30
C ARG A 152 11.16 20.90 -23.16
#